data_271ab7769eb8409a1365e25ace588a7e
#
_entry.id   271ab7769eb8409a1365e25ace588a7e
#
_cell.length_a   1.000
_cell.length_b   1.000
_cell.length_c   1.000
_cell.angle_alpha   90.00
_cell.angle_beta   90.00
_cell.angle_gamma   90.00
#
_symmetry.space_group_name_H-M   'P 1'
#
loop_
_entity.id
_entity.type
_entity.pdbx_description
1 polymer ?
#
loop_
_entity_poly.entity_id
_entity_poly.type
_entity_poly.pdbx_seq_one_letter_code
_entity_poly.pdbx_strand_id
1 'polypeptide(L)'
;MFTERELKLIAILLGMEDWLPGRSLAKMLGVGSRTLQAEVADINTIFRNKLSGVLIQSNNRLGYRLEGDHSQIKRFVDADTKIEMADPYENARSILTVLLYERDYLTLNQIADKTYLASSSVSANLEKVKKLIGLVTDAKLDVHPRKGYRLLAAESKKRMLIMSIMKQPSETALSYPAAAEGFDILKEVRDIVSDEFLRHNYIIEGEAFDLFAVYCAFSIARQDNGYSLEENKKDCAVSLISRDLLDALKEGLGHEFTEAEVVCLDERLNEFNLIGSAKKEYPAVEEMIRKFIDVVYEETGLRLISDYDYLKRLSEHLHRMSRRLDAGNLLVSEERKQIKRLYPVALHLVKTCLRKTAGMKAAENEELQIAPFISTFLSEKADRIYINIVSDEPVSLIYHFRMRLYDLYGSYIEKIRIYPTYLYRKRFADSDKDALFFTTEEELVFENREVTYIELYEEDHQMEMILNQIRRKWNEVKNKRIDSFDKRFKDCVYEYDGDKDSCFSILAEVKGIREEDKLSVMALDQTLLAISHENTYSDHAVYLLKEPIYFEDALIEKISYFNIGRDDDARSFCTYIQSAINKA
;
A
#
# COMPACT_ATOMS: atom_id res chain seq x y z
N MET A 1 -7.27 -26.97 5.12
CA MET A 1 -6.55 -25.69 5.10
C MET A 1 -6.67 -25.13 3.70
N PHE A 2 -7.23 -23.96 3.56
CA PHE A 2 -7.38 -23.28 2.27
C PHE A 2 -6.10 -22.52 1.91
N THR A 3 -5.77 -22.48 0.63
CA THR A 3 -4.76 -21.58 0.11
C THR A 3 -5.29 -20.13 0.09
N GLU A 4 -4.41 -19.13 0.05
CA GLU A 4 -4.80 -17.71 -0.04
C GLU A 4 -5.73 -17.44 -1.24
N ARG A 5 -5.49 -18.12 -2.34
CA ARG A 5 -6.31 -17.99 -3.56
C ARG A 5 -7.68 -18.64 -3.44
N GLU A 6 -7.78 -19.78 -2.76
CA GLU A 6 -9.06 -20.44 -2.44
C GLU A 6 -9.89 -19.58 -1.47
N LEU A 7 -9.25 -18.95 -0.47
CA LEU A 7 -9.91 -17.98 0.41
C LEU A 7 -10.46 -16.78 -0.36
N LYS A 8 -9.67 -16.23 -1.29
CA LYS A 8 -10.12 -15.14 -2.17
C LYS A 8 -11.29 -15.57 -3.05
N LEU A 9 -11.27 -16.80 -3.56
CA LEU A 9 -12.37 -17.38 -4.35
C LEU A 9 -13.65 -17.46 -3.52
N ILE A 10 -13.56 -18.01 -2.30
CA ILE A 10 -14.70 -18.11 -1.37
C ILE A 10 -15.24 -16.71 -1.04
N ALA A 11 -14.36 -15.75 -0.74
CA ALA A 11 -14.74 -14.38 -0.40
C ALA A 11 -15.48 -13.68 -1.56
N ILE A 12 -15.02 -13.86 -2.80
CA ILE A 12 -15.71 -13.32 -3.99
C ILE A 12 -17.11 -13.91 -4.09
N LEU A 13 -17.25 -15.22 -3.98
CA LEU A 13 -18.55 -15.89 -4.10
C LEU A 13 -19.50 -15.60 -2.93
N LEU A 14 -18.98 -15.39 -1.71
CA LEU A 14 -19.77 -14.95 -0.55
C LEU A 14 -20.40 -13.55 -0.75
N GLY A 15 -19.73 -12.69 -1.54
CA GLY A 15 -20.23 -11.36 -1.87
C GLY A 15 -21.24 -11.35 -3.03
N MET A 16 -21.56 -12.50 -3.64
CA MET A 16 -22.47 -12.60 -4.78
C MET A 16 -23.75 -13.35 -4.40
N GLU A 17 -24.90 -12.77 -4.72
CA GLU A 17 -26.19 -13.42 -4.52
C GLU A 17 -26.57 -14.37 -5.67
N ASP A 18 -25.96 -14.17 -6.85
CA ASP A 18 -26.29 -14.89 -8.08
C ASP A 18 -25.05 -15.54 -8.73
N TRP A 19 -25.24 -16.21 -9.87
CA TRP A 19 -24.20 -16.90 -10.61
C TRP A 19 -23.13 -15.93 -11.16
N LEU A 20 -21.87 -16.25 -10.94
CA LEU A 20 -20.73 -15.51 -11.48
C LEU A 20 -20.09 -16.28 -12.65
N PRO A 21 -20.06 -15.69 -13.88
CA PRO A 21 -19.47 -16.36 -15.05
C PRO A 21 -18.00 -16.79 -14.78
N GLY A 22 -17.69 -18.03 -15.15
CA GLY A 22 -16.37 -18.60 -14.88
C GLY A 22 -15.19 -17.83 -15.47
N ARG A 23 -15.38 -17.16 -16.62
CA ARG A 23 -14.35 -16.26 -17.20
C ARG A 23 -14.08 -15.03 -16.33
N SER A 24 -15.14 -14.46 -15.75
CA SER A 24 -15.04 -13.30 -14.85
C SER A 24 -14.33 -13.70 -13.56
N LEU A 25 -14.72 -14.82 -12.95
CA LEU A 25 -14.10 -15.35 -11.74
C LEU A 25 -12.62 -15.69 -11.97
N ALA A 26 -12.28 -16.38 -13.06
CA ALA A 26 -10.90 -16.68 -13.42
C ALA A 26 -10.04 -15.42 -13.60
N LYS A 27 -10.61 -14.37 -14.24
CA LYS A 27 -9.93 -13.07 -14.41
C LYS A 27 -9.71 -12.35 -13.06
N MET A 28 -10.68 -12.38 -12.15
CA MET A 28 -10.56 -11.79 -10.81
C MET A 28 -9.47 -12.47 -9.97
N LEU A 29 -9.28 -13.76 -10.18
CA LEU A 29 -8.28 -14.58 -9.48
C LEU A 29 -6.91 -14.61 -10.18
N GLY A 30 -6.83 -14.10 -11.42
CA GLY A 30 -5.60 -14.13 -12.23
C GLY A 30 -5.20 -15.55 -12.68
N VAL A 31 -6.16 -16.46 -12.87
CA VAL A 31 -5.89 -17.88 -13.19
C VAL A 31 -6.56 -18.34 -14.49
N GLY A 32 -6.12 -19.48 -15.03
CA GLY A 32 -6.78 -20.14 -16.14
C GLY A 32 -8.01 -20.93 -15.69
N SER A 33 -8.92 -21.24 -16.64
CA SER A 33 -10.17 -21.98 -16.35
C SER A 33 -9.91 -23.37 -15.75
N ARG A 34 -8.84 -24.06 -16.11
CA ARG A 34 -8.47 -25.37 -15.55
C ARG A 34 -8.08 -25.26 -14.08
N THR A 35 -7.29 -24.26 -13.74
CA THR A 35 -6.87 -23.99 -12.36
C THR A 35 -8.08 -23.63 -11.50
N LEU A 36 -8.98 -22.77 -12.00
CA LEU A 36 -10.22 -22.44 -11.31
C LEU A 36 -11.07 -23.69 -11.02
N GLN A 37 -11.21 -24.61 -11.99
CA GLN A 37 -11.94 -25.85 -11.80
C GLN A 37 -11.32 -26.75 -10.73
N ALA A 38 -9.99 -26.85 -10.71
CA ALA A 38 -9.27 -27.63 -9.69
C ALA A 38 -9.49 -27.04 -8.29
N GLU A 39 -9.33 -25.72 -8.13
CA GLU A 39 -9.54 -25.04 -6.84
C GLU A 39 -10.99 -25.19 -6.33
N VAL A 40 -11.98 -25.05 -7.22
CA VAL A 40 -13.38 -25.30 -6.84
C VAL A 40 -13.60 -26.76 -6.38
N ALA A 41 -12.96 -27.72 -7.02
CA ALA A 41 -13.03 -29.12 -6.61
C ALA A 41 -12.39 -29.38 -5.24
N ASP A 42 -11.25 -28.74 -4.98
CA ASP A 42 -10.52 -28.84 -3.70
C ASP A 42 -11.33 -28.20 -2.57
N ILE A 43 -11.87 -26.98 -2.78
CA ILE A 43 -12.76 -26.30 -1.82
C ILE A 43 -14.00 -27.17 -1.53
N ASN A 44 -14.65 -27.70 -2.55
CA ASN A 44 -15.82 -28.56 -2.38
C ASN A 44 -15.50 -29.86 -1.62
N THR A 45 -14.30 -30.36 -1.75
CA THR A 45 -13.84 -31.53 -0.97
C THR A 45 -13.72 -31.17 0.51
N ILE A 46 -13.16 -30.01 0.83
CA ILE A 46 -13.04 -29.50 2.21
C ILE A 46 -14.45 -29.25 2.78
N PHE A 47 -15.32 -28.56 2.03
CA PHE A 47 -16.68 -28.26 2.49
C PHE A 47 -17.47 -29.54 2.79
N ARG A 48 -17.46 -30.53 1.91
CA ARG A 48 -18.16 -31.82 2.14
C ARG A 48 -17.69 -32.53 3.39
N ASN A 49 -16.42 -32.43 3.73
CA ASN A 49 -15.84 -33.07 4.89
C ASN A 49 -16.09 -32.34 6.20
N LYS A 50 -16.33 -31.05 6.17
CA LYS A 50 -16.36 -30.18 7.36
C LYS A 50 -17.67 -29.41 7.56
N LEU A 51 -18.47 -29.22 6.52
CA LEU A 51 -19.71 -28.44 6.56
C LEU A 51 -20.86 -29.27 5.92
N SER A 52 -22.05 -29.16 6.49
CA SER A 52 -23.25 -29.80 5.93
C SER A 52 -24.00 -28.82 5.02
N GLY A 53 -24.30 -29.26 3.79
CA GLY A 53 -25.12 -28.48 2.86
C GLY A 53 -24.43 -27.25 2.24
N VAL A 54 -23.11 -27.22 2.28
CA VAL A 54 -22.30 -26.13 1.67
C VAL A 54 -21.52 -26.67 0.48
N LEU A 55 -21.65 -26.01 -0.67
CA LEU A 55 -20.84 -26.33 -1.85
C LEU A 55 -20.78 -25.15 -2.85
N ILE A 56 -19.76 -25.12 -3.66
CA ILE A 56 -19.70 -24.27 -4.85
C ILE A 56 -20.30 -25.04 -6.01
N GLN A 57 -21.48 -24.60 -6.46
CA GLN A 57 -22.11 -25.12 -7.66
C GLN A 57 -21.41 -24.61 -8.92
N SER A 58 -21.25 -25.48 -9.92
CA SER A 58 -20.75 -25.10 -11.24
C SER A 58 -21.79 -25.39 -12.31
N ASN A 59 -22.00 -24.44 -13.20
CA ASN A 59 -22.88 -24.56 -14.37
C ASN A 59 -22.16 -24.06 -15.61
N ASN A 60 -22.17 -24.85 -16.67
CA ASN A 60 -21.44 -24.55 -17.91
C ASN A 60 -21.88 -23.24 -18.61
N ARG A 61 -23.11 -22.76 -18.37
CA ARG A 61 -23.66 -21.54 -18.98
C ARG A 61 -23.66 -20.37 -18.01
N LEU A 62 -23.97 -20.62 -16.72
CA LEU A 62 -24.12 -19.57 -15.71
C LEU A 62 -22.83 -19.27 -14.96
N GLY A 63 -21.93 -20.25 -14.80
CA GLY A 63 -20.67 -20.10 -14.08
C GLY A 63 -20.67 -20.79 -12.70
N TYR A 64 -20.31 -20.06 -11.66
CA TYR A 64 -20.16 -20.57 -10.29
C TYR A 64 -21.03 -19.81 -9.31
N ARG A 65 -21.60 -20.50 -8.32
CA ARG A 65 -22.36 -19.93 -7.20
C ARG A 65 -22.07 -20.70 -5.92
N LEU A 66 -21.92 -19.99 -4.82
CA LEU A 66 -21.80 -20.60 -3.50
C LEU A 66 -23.18 -20.87 -2.93
N GLU A 67 -23.42 -22.09 -2.49
CA GLU A 67 -24.68 -22.54 -1.89
C GLU A 67 -24.44 -22.98 -0.45
N GLY A 68 -25.35 -22.61 0.45
CA GLY A 68 -25.32 -22.96 1.85
C GLY A 68 -25.45 -21.76 2.79
N ASP A 69 -25.34 -21.99 4.09
CA ASP A 69 -25.41 -20.93 5.09
C ASP A 69 -24.13 -20.09 5.10
N HIS A 70 -24.22 -18.86 4.60
CA HIS A 70 -23.11 -17.90 4.52
C HIS A 70 -22.50 -17.60 5.89
N SER A 71 -23.29 -17.63 6.96
CA SER A 71 -22.78 -17.39 8.33
C SER A 71 -21.96 -18.58 8.83
N GLN A 72 -22.34 -19.80 8.45
CA GLN A 72 -21.57 -21.00 8.75
C GLN A 72 -20.25 -21.03 7.96
N ILE A 73 -20.29 -20.66 6.68
CA ILE A 73 -19.10 -20.57 5.81
C ILE A 73 -18.12 -19.55 6.38
N LYS A 74 -18.58 -18.32 6.72
CA LYS A 74 -17.73 -17.28 7.32
C LYS A 74 -17.05 -17.79 8.59
N ARG A 75 -17.80 -18.34 9.53
CA ARG A 75 -17.22 -18.89 10.78
C ARG A 75 -16.20 -19.99 10.54
N PHE A 76 -16.43 -20.85 9.55
CA PHE A 76 -15.49 -21.91 9.20
C PHE A 76 -14.22 -21.36 8.56
N VAL A 77 -14.34 -20.43 7.61
CA VAL A 77 -13.21 -19.76 6.97
C VAL A 77 -12.40 -18.96 7.99
N ASP A 78 -13.06 -18.20 8.87
CA ASP A 78 -12.39 -17.45 9.95
C ASP A 78 -11.65 -18.38 10.93
N ALA A 79 -12.17 -19.59 11.17
CA ALA A 79 -11.48 -20.60 11.97
C ALA A 79 -10.28 -21.23 11.23
N ASP A 80 -10.37 -21.43 9.93
CA ASP A 80 -9.31 -22.03 9.10
C ASP A 80 -8.19 -21.01 8.80
N THR A 81 -8.52 -19.73 8.64
CA THR A 81 -7.54 -18.63 8.48
C THR A 81 -6.76 -18.33 9.75
N LYS A 82 -7.30 -18.70 10.91
CA LYS A 82 -6.55 -18.67 12.19
C LYS A 82 -5.49 -19.77 12.32
N ILE A 83 -5.47 -20.75 11.41
CA ILE A 83 -4.32 -21.68 11.27
C ILE A 83 -3.30 -20.98 10.37
N GLU A 84 -2.52 -20.14 11.00
CA GLU A 84 -1.50 -19.23 10.52
C GLU A 84 -0.55 -19.83 9.46
N MET A 85 -0.27 -19.05 8.43
CA MET A 85 1.10 -19.01 7.90
C MET A 85 2.01 -18.66 9.07
N ALA A 86 2.94 -19.53 9.43
CA ALA A 86 3.82 -19.35 10.58
C ALA A 86 4.45 -17.95 10.50
N ASP A 87 4.04 -17.08 11.40
CA ASP A 87 4.55 -15.71 11.45
C ASP A 87 6.05 -15.75 11.75
N PRO A 88 6.92 -15.31 10.83
CA PRO A 88 8.37 -15.40 11.02
C PRO A 88 8.86 -14.62 12.24
N TYR A 89 8.03 -13.74 12.82
CA TYR A 89 8.34 -12.93 14.00
C TYR A 89 7.66 -13.42 15.29
N GLU A 90 6.88 -14.50 15.28
CA GLU A 90 6.16 -15.00 16.46
C GLU A 90 7.08 -15.24 17.66
N ASN A 91 8.16 -16.00 17.45
CA ASN A 91 9.15 -16.25 18.51
C ASN A 91 9.82 -14.95 18.99
N ALA A 92 10.10 -14.02 18.10
CA ALA A 92 10.69 -12.73 18.46
C ALA A 92 9.71 -11.87 19.27
N ARG A 93 8.41 -11.90 18.94
CA ARG A 93 7.36 -11.22 19.75
C ARG A 93 7.24 -11.83 21.14
N SER A 94 7.26 -13.15 21.27
CA SER A 94 7.23 -13.83 22.57
C SER A 94 8.43 -13.44 23.42
N ILE A 95 9.64 -13.40 22.84
CA ILE A 95 10.86 -12.95 23.54
C ILE A 95 10.74 -11.48 23.96
N LEU A 96 10.28 -10.61 23.07
CA LEU A 96 10.11 -9.18 23.36
C LEU A 96 9.04 -8.96 24.43
N THR A 97 7.97 -9.75 24.44
CA THR A 97 6.94 -9.72 25.50
C THR A 97 7.56 -9.96 26.87
N VAL A 98 8.38 -10.98 27.02
CA VAL A 98 9.10 -11.24 28.28
C VAL A 98 9.93 -10.02 28.69
N LEU A 99 10.72 -9.45 27.76
CA LEU A 99 11.57 -8.29 28.04
C LEU A 99 10.80 -7.00 28.35
N LEU A 100 9.54 -6.86 27.90
CA LEU A 100 8.67 -5.72 28.19
C LEU A 100 8.10 -5.73 29.61
N TYR A 101 7.87 -6.92 30.16
CA TYR A 101 7.27 -7.08 31.48
C TYR A 101 8.30 -7.37 32.58
N GLU A 102 9.52 -7.79 32.23
CA GLU A 102 10.59 -8.00 33.20
C GLU A 102 11.43 -6.74 33.40
N ARG A 103 11.78 -6.49 34.66
CA ARG A 103 12.55 -5.29 35.05
C ARG A 103 14.08 -5.53 35.10
N ASP A 104 14.46 -6.77 35.33
CA ASP A 104 15.85 -7.17 35.50
C ASP A 104 16.45 -7.82 34.24
N TYR A 105 17.76 -8.03 34.25
CA TYR A 105 18.43 -8.82 33.23
C TYR A 105 18.00 -10.28 33.27
N LEU A 106 17.76 -10.86 32.12
CA LEU A 106 17.44 -12.27 31.95
C LEU A 106 18.51 -12.97 31.12
N THR A 107 18.96 -14.14 31.59
CA THR A 107 19.79 -15.03 30.78
C THR A 107 18.99 -15.67 29.65
N LEU A 108 19.68 -16.21 28.62
CA LEU A 108 19.03 -16.96 27.55
C LEU A 108 18.13 -18.09 28.07
N ASN A 109 18.59 -18.81 29.09
CA ASN A 109 17.80 -19.89 29.67
C ASN A 109 16.54 -19.40 30.38
N GLN A 110 16.62 -18.30 31.12
CA GLN A 110 15.44 -17.69 31.75
C GLN A 110 14.41 -17.18 30.72
N ILE A 111 14.88 -16.60 29.60
CA ILE A 111 14.01 -16.21 28.52
C ILE A 111 13.37 -17.46 27.86
N ALA A 112 14.18 -18.50 27.62
CA ALA A 112 13.72 -19.77 27.05
C ALA A 112 12.62 -20.42 27.91
N ASP A 113 12.82 -20.47 29.24
CA ASP A 113 11.84 -21.00 30.18
C ASP A 113 10.52 -20.23 30.17
N LYS A 114 10.59 -18.87 30.10
CA LYS A 114 9.40 -18.00 30.09
C LYS A 114 8.67 -17.97 28.75
N THR A 115 9.35 -18.26 27.65
CA THR A 115 8.75 -18.29 26.30
C THR A 115 8.41 -19.68 25.81
N TYR A 116 8.73 -20.73 26.61
CA TYR A 116 8.62 -22.14 26.21
C TYR A 116 9.42 -22.48 24.93
N LEU A 117 10.48 -21.73 24.64
CA LEU A 117 11.36 -21.94 23.49
C LEU A 117 12.67 -22.62 23.93
N ALA A 118 13.35 -23.27 22.98
CA ALA A 118 14.71 -23.73 23.21
C ALA A 118 15.68 -22.53 23.27
N SER A 119 16.74 -22.60 24.12
CA SER A 119 17.73 -21.51 24.21
C SER A 119 18.42 -21.18 22.89
N SER A 120 18.59 -22.18 21.99
CA SER A 120 19.09 -21.98 20.63
C SER A 120 18.11 -21.17 19.78
N SER A 121 16.80 -21.40 19.93
CA SER A 121 15.75 -20.65 19.25
C SER A 121 15.71 -19.20 19.74
N VAL A 122 15.84 -18.96 21.05
CA VAL A 122 15.94 -17.61 21.59
C VAL A 122 17.13 -16.88 20.97
N SER A 123 18.32 -17.50 20.96
CA SER A 123 19.53 -16.91 20.37
C SER A 123 19.36 -16.56 18.90
N ALA A 124 18.77 -17.46 18.11
CA ALA A 124 18.53 -17.25 16.67
C ALA A 124 17.54 -16.11 16.37
N ASN A 125 16.64 -15.78 17.31
CA ASN A 125 15.65 -14.73 17.12
C ASN A 125 16.06 -13.37 17.70
N LEU A 126 17.20 -13.21 18.36
CA LEU A 126 17.64 -11.95 18.98
C LEU A 126 17.79 -10.80 17.96
N GLU A 127 18.25 -11.08 16.75
CA GLU A 127 18.35 -10.06 15.70
C GLU A 127 16.94 -9.57 15.26
N LYS A 128 15.97 -10.46 15.17
CA LYS A 128 14.57 -10.08 14.91
C LYS A 128 13.98 -9.26 16.08
N VAL A 129 14.32 -9.61 17.32
CA VAL A 129 13.95 -8.81 18.51
C VAL A 129 14.54 -7.41 18.43
N LYS A 130 15.81 -7.26 18.04
CA LYS A 130 16.43 -5.95 17.83
C LYS A 130 15.73 -5.15 16.73
N LYS A 131 15.33 -5.80 15.63
CA LYS A 131 14.53 -5.16 14.56
C LYS A 131 13.19 -4.64 15.10
N LEU A 132 12.47 -5.43 15.90
CA LEU A 132 11.22 -5.00 16.53
C LEU A 132 11.44 -3.82 17.51
N ILE A 133 12.48 -3.88 18.34
CA ILE A 133 12.83 -2.78 19.26
C ILE A 133 13.18 -1.52 18.48
N GLY A 134 13.86 -1.63 17.33
CA GLY A 134 14.26 -0.54 16.47
C GLY A 134 13.10 0.21 15.80
N LEU A 135 11.85 -0.29 15.91
CA LEU A 135 10.65 0.44 15.50
C LEU A 135 10.36 1.66 16.41
N VAL A 136 10.98 1.72 17.57
CA VAL A 136 10.81 2.80 18.54
C VAL A 136 12.18 3.37 18.87
N THR A 137 12.37 4.67 18.66
CA THR A 137 13.63 5.35 19.03
C THR A 137 13.79 5.39 20.55
N ASP A 138 15.05 5.45 21.01
CA ASP A 138 15.40 5.44 22.42
C ASP A 138 15.05 4.14 23.18
N ALA A 139 14.70 3.08 22.43
CA ALA A 139 14.59 1.73 22.96
C ALA A 139 15.76 0.88 22.47
N LYS A 140 16.38 0.11 23.34
CA LYS A 140 17.49 -0.77 22.97
C LYS A 140 17.53 -2.05 23.80
N LEU A 141 18.00 -3.13 23.18
CA LEU A 141 18.34 -4.34 23.87
C LEU A 141 19.73 -4.18 24.51
N ASP A 142 19.77 -4.08 25.83
CA ASP A 142 21.01 -4.01 26.58
C ASP A 142 21.52 -5.43 26.87
N VAL A 143 22.82 -5.65 26.64
CA VAL A 143 23.46 -6.96 26.76
C VAL A 143 24.59 -6.89 27.77
N HIS A 144 24.43 -7.59 28.87
CA HIS A 144 25.47 -7.67 29.89
C HIS A 144 26.13 -9.07 29.90
N PRO A 145 27.45 -9.20 29.78
CA PRO A 145 28.15 -10.48 29.58
C PRO A 145 27.85 -11.58 30.63
N ARG A 146 27.49 -11.19 31.86
CA ARG A 146 27.21 -12.14 32.96
C ARG A 146 25.76 -12.16 33.41
N LYS A 147 24.94 -11.13 33.04
CA LYS A 147 23.55 -11.01 33.50
C LYS A 147 22.55 -11.35 32.41
N GLY A 148 22.94 -11.27 31.13
CA GLY A 148 22.10 -11.54 29.99
C GLY A 148 21.52 -10.28 29.35
N TYR A 149 20.21 -10.26 29.07
CA TYR A 149 19.51 -9.29 28.23
C TYR A 149 18.47 -8.51 29.02
N ARG A 150 18.33 -7.23 28.73
CA ARG A 150 17.28 -6.36 29.28
C ARG A 150 16.85 -5.33 28.26
N LEU A 151 15.57 -5.02 28.21
CA LEU A 151 15.06 -3.91 27.42
C LEU A 151 15.24 -2.59 28.18
N LEU A 152 16.06 -1.68 27.63
CA LEU A 152 16.19 -0.31 28.10
C LEU A 152 15.30 0.59 27.24
N ALA A 153 14.23 1.10 27.84
CA ALA A 153 13.30 2.05 27.25
C ALA A 153 12.48 2.73 28.34
N ALA A 154 12.11 3.99 28.14
CA ALA A 154 11.10 4.66 28.96
C ALA A 154 9.75 3.95 28.84
N GLU A 155 8.89 4.07 29.87
CA GLU A 155 7.59 3.38 29.87
C GLU A 155 6.72 3.77 28.69
N SER A 156 6.69 5.04 28.27
CA SER A 156 5.99 5.48 27.08
C SER A 156 6.41 4.72 25.82
N LYS A 157 7.71 4.45 25.67
CA LYS A 157 8.28 3.69 24.55
C LYS A 157 7.98 2.19 24.65
N LYS A 158 7.92 1.63 25.84
CA LYS A 158 7.48 0.24 26.07
C LYS A 158 6.03 0.04 25.66
N ARG A 159 5.14 0.98 25.97
CA ARG A 159 3.72 0.92 25.56
C ARG A 159 3.56 0.97 24.04
N MET A 160 4.43 1.70 23.35
CA MET A 160 4.43 1.69 21.90
C MET A 160 4.85 0.35 21.32
N LEU A 161 5.88 -0.28 21.89
CA LEU A 161 6.26 -1.63 21.47
C LEU A 161 5.12 -2.63 21.73
N ILE A 162 4.42 -2.52 22.87
CA ILE A 162 3.24 -3.35 23.17
C ILE A 162 2.16 -3.16 22.12
N MET A 163 1.81 -1.93 21.78
CA MET A 163 0.85 -1.62 20.73
C MET A 163 1.21 -2.33 19.40
N SER A 164 2.50 -2.44 19.09
CA SER A 164 2.97 -3.04 17.84
C SER A 164 2.95 -4.57 17.83
N ILE A 165 3.07 -5.23 18.99
CA ILE A 165 3.23 -6.68 19.08
C ILE A 165 2.05 -7.44 19.70
N MET A 166 1.21 -6.78 20.50
CA MET A 166 0.08 -7.39 21.21
C MET A 166 -1.18 -7.43 20.37
N LYS A 167 -1.12 -8.08 19.20
CA LYS A 167 -2.30 -8.23 18.33
C LYS A 167 -3.26 -9.32 18.81
N GLN A 168 -2.76 -10.38 19.43
CA GLN A 168 -3.50 -11.54 19.91
C GLN A 168 -2.95 -12.05 21.23
N PRO A 169 -3.80 -12.61 22.13
CA PRO A 169 -3.34 -13.22 23.35
C PRO A 169 -2.47 -14.45 23.04
N SER A 170 -1.27 -14.51 23.62
CA SER A 170 -0.38 -15.68 23.59
C SER A 170 -0.15 -16.20 25.00
N GLU A 171 0.20 -17.49 25.16
CA GLU A 171 0.51 -18.05 26.48
C GLU A 171 1.58 -17.23 27.22
N THR A 172 2.61 -16.81 26.50
CA THR A 172 3.67 -15.95 27.05
C THR A 172 3.11 -14.61 27.55
N ALA A 173 2.22 -13.96 26.79
CA ALA A 173 1.61 -12.69 27.20
C ALA A 173 0.68 -12.88 28.39
N LEU A 174 -0.21 -13.87 28.36
CA LEU A 174 -1.18 -14.15 29.42
C LEU A 174 -0.52 -14.60 30.75
N SER A 175 0.77 -14.98 30.74
CA SER A 175 1.51 -15.25 31.98
C SER A 175 1.82 -13.98 32.80
N TYR A 176 1.65 -12.79 32.21
CA TYR A 176 1.86 -11.50 32.90
C TYR A 176 0.50 -10.84 33.24
N PRO A 177 0.23 -10.52 34.52
CA PRO A 177 -1.06 -9.94 34.95
C PRO A 177 -1.48 -8.72 34.13
N ALA A 178 -0.56 -7.76 33.94
CA ALA A 178 -0.87 -6.55 33.16
C ALA A 178 -1.16 -6.82 31.68
N ALA A 179 -0.65 -7.90 31.10
CA ALA A 179 -1.00 -8.26 29.73
C ALA A 179 -2.35 -8.98 29.67
N ALA A 180 -2.63 -9.89 30.59
CA ALA A 180 -3.92 -10.57 30.69
C ALA A 180 -5.05 -9.56 30.88
N GLU A 181 -4.92 -8.64 31.83
CA GLU A 181 -5.88 -7.55 32.09
C GLU A 181 -6.07 -6.67 30.85
N GLY A 182 -5.00 -6.30 30.15
CA GLY A 182 -5.09 -5.51 28.90
C GLY A 182 -5.93 -6.21 27.82
N PHE A 183 -5.80 -7.53 27.68
CA PHE A 183 -6.67 -8.30 26.77
C PHE A 183 -8.12 -8.40 27.28
N ASP A 184 -8.33 -8.53 28.58
CA ASP A 184 -9.65 -8.65 29.18
C ASP A 184 -10.49 -7.38 28.97
N ILE A 185 -9.91 -6.19 29.17
CA ILE A 185 -10.60 -4.91 29.00
C ILE A 185 -10.62 -4.41 27.55
N LEU A 186 -9.86 -5.01 26.62
CA LEU A 186 -9.67 -4.50 25.25
C LEU A 186 -11.00 -4.29 24.51
N LYS A 187 -11.95 -5.21 24.67
CA LYS A 187 -13.25 -5.11 24.00
C LYS A 187 -14.01 -3.88 24.47
N GLU A 188 -14.10 -3.67 25.80
CA GLU A 188 -14.81 -2.54 26.40
C GLU A 188 -14.13 -1.20 26.03
N VAL A 189 -12.80 -1.15 26.05
CA VAL A 189 -12.04 0.00 25.57
C VAL A 189 -12.34 0.30 24.10
N ARG A 190 -12.42 -0.71 23.22
CA ARG A 190 -12.77 -0.50 21.80
C ARG A 190 -14.15 0.11 21.64
N ASP A 191 -15.12 -0.36 22.39
CA ASP A 191 -16.49 0.16 22.34
C ASP A 191 -16.51 1.64 22.78
N ILE A 192 -15.88 1.98 23.92
CA ILE A 192 -15.78 3.36 24.42
C ILE A 192 -15.05 4.28 23.42
N VAL A 193 -13.89 3.86 22.90
CA VAL A 193 -13.12 4.64 21.91
C VAL A 193 -13.93 4.88 20.64
N SER A 194 -14.65 3.85 20.17
CA SER A 194 -15.51 3.96 18.99
C SER A 194 -16.61 4.98 19.17
N ASP A 195 -17.29 4.97 20.32
CA ASP A 195 -18.39 5.90 20.63
C ASP A 195 -17.89 7.34 20.70
N GLU A 196 -16.74 7.58 21.35
CA GLU A 196 -16.15 8.92 21.42
C GLU A 196 -15.66 9.41 20.06
N PHE A 197 -15.06 8.54 19.25
CA PHE A 197 -14.64 8.88 17.89
C PHE A 197 -15.84 9.27 17.02
N LEU A 198 -16.98 8.56 17.13
CA LEU A 198 -18.21 8.91 16.44
C LEU A 198 -18.76 10.26 16.92
N ARG A 199 -18.79 10.50 18.24
CA ARG A 199 -19.28 11.77 18.83
C ARG A 199 -18.50 12.98 18.31
N HIS A 200 -17.18 12.85 18.17
CA HIS A 200 -16.31 13.91 17.70
C HIS A 200 -16.12 13.95 16.18
N ASN A 201 -16.81 13.07 15.42
CA ASN A 201 -16.56 12.87 13.99
C ASN A 201 -15.07 12.68 13.68
N TYR A 202 -14.40 11.93 14.55
CA TYR A 202 -12.97 11.62 14.45
C TYR A 202 -12.81 10.25 13.81
N ILE A 203 -12.50 10.23 12.51
CA ILE A 203 -12.43 9.00 11.72
C ILE A 203 -10.98 8.74 11.34
N ILE A 204 -10.45 7.58 11.74
CA ILE A 204 -9.11 7.10 11.38
C ILE A 204 -9.19 5.75 10.66
N GLU A 205 -8.08 5.29 10.11
CA GLU A 205 -8.00 3.96 9.46
C GLU A 205 -8.28 2.85 10.48
N GLY A 206 -8.93 1.76 10.04
CA GLY A 206 -9.29 0.65 10.91
C GLY A 206 -8.09 0.03 11.64
N GLU A 207 -6.96 -0.16 10.97
CA GLU A 207 -5.73 -0.65 11.59
C GLU A 207 -5.20 0.33 12.66
N ALA A 208 -5.24 1.64 12.38
CA ALA A 208 -4.86 2.68 13.33
C ALA A 208 -5.79 2.71 14.56
N PHE A 209 -7.08 2.51 14.34
CA PHE A 209 -8.07 2.39 15.41
C PHE A 209 -7.77 1.18 16.32
N ASP A 210 -7.49 0.02 15.74
CA ASP A 210 -7.14 -1.18 16.48
C ASP A 210 -5.88 -1.00 17.31
N LEU A 211 -4.84 -0.40 16.73
CA LEU A 211 -3.59 -0.08 17.43
C LEU A 211 -3.82 0.90 18.59
N PHE A 212 -4.66 1.92 18.38
CA PHE A 212 -4.97 2.90 19.41
C PHE A 212 -5.78 2.28 20.57
N ALA A 213 -6.75 1.43 20.27
CA ALA A 213 -7.51 0.71 21.29
C ALA A 213 -6.60 -0.22 22.13
N VAL A 214 -5.67 -0.94 21.48
CA VAL A 214 -4.65 -1.72 22.16
C VAL A 214 -3.78 -0.83 23.04
N TYR A 215 -3.32 0.33 22.52
CA TYR A 215 -2.56 1.28 23.32
C TYR A 215 -3.29 1.72 24.60
N CYS A 216 -4.57 2.09 24.48
CA CYS A 216 -5.40 2.49 25.63
C CYS A 216 -5.56 1.36 26.64
N ALA A 217 -5.98 0.17 26.21
CA ALA A 217 -6.20 -0.97 27.10
C ALA A 217 -4.94 -1.38 27.86
N PHE A 218 -3.85 -1.53 27.16
CA PHE A 218 -2.58 -1.93 27.80
C PHE A 218 -1.94 -0.80 28.61
N SER A 219 -2.20 0.46 28.29
CA SER A 219 -1.76 1.59 29.13
C SER A 219 -2.43 1.57 30.50
N ILE A 220 -3.75 1.35 30.51
CA ILE A 220 -4.57 1.21 31.74
C ILE A 220 -4.03 0.03 32.56
N ALA A 221 -4.02 -1.16 31.98
CA ALA A 221 -3.59 -2.37 32.68
C ALA A 221 -2.14 -2.27 33.20
N ARG A 222 -1.24 -1.63 32.47
CA ARG A 222 0.13 -1.42 32.94
C ARG A 222 0.21 -0.45 34.12
N GLN A 223 -0.55 0.63 34.08
CA GLN A 223 -0.61 1.58 35.20
C GLN A 223 -1.12 0.89 36.46
N ASP A 224 -2.20 0.11 36.37
CA ASP A 224 -2.78 -0.63 37.50
C ASP A 224 -1.82 -1.69 38.07
N ASN A 225 -0.91 -2.21 37.26
CA ASN A 225 0.13 -3.14 37.68
C ASN A 225 1.50 -2.46 38.00
N GLY A 226 1.49 -1.15 38.23
CA GLY A 226 2.64 -0.39 38.73
C GLY A 226 3.71 -0.05 37.69
N TYR A 227 3.36 -0.01 36.39
CA TYR A 227 4.21 0.50 35.31
C TYR A 227 3.78 1.93 34.96
N SER A 228 4.20 2.91 35.78
CA SER A 228 3.81 4.31 35.63
C SER A 228 4.67 5.06 34.64
N LEU A 229 4.10 6.06 33.97
CA LEU A 229 4.86 7.03 33.17
C LEU A 229 5.66 7.95 34.10
N GLU A 230 6.83 8.39 33.63
CA GLU A 230 7.58 9.43 34.30
C GLU A 230 6.86 10.78 34.12
N GLU A 231 6.76 11.56 35.21
CA GLU A 231 6.15 12.89 35.17
C GLU A 231 6.99 13.83 34.27
N ASN A 232 6.53 14.08 33.06
CA ASN A 232 7.06 15.12 32.20
C ASN A 232 6.19 16.37 32.32
N LYS A 233 6.70 17.40 32.97
CA LYS A 233 6.06 18.72 33.08
C LYS A 233 6.15 19.46 31.74
N LYS A 234 5.40 19.06 30.75
CA LYS A 234 5.15 19.87 29.55
C LYS A 234 3.72 20.42 29.67
N ASP A 235 3.59 21.73 29.79
CA ASP A 235 2.32 22.45 29.56
C ASP A 235 1.91 22.27 28.09
N CYS A 236 1.28 21.16 27.77
CA CYS A 236 0.73 20.90 26.44
C CYS A 236 -0.78 21.08 26.47
N ALA A 237 -1.31 21.86 25.56
CA ALA A 237 -2.76 21.95 25.37
C ALA A 237 -3.29 20.61 24.85
N VAL A 238 -4.06 19.91 25.68
CA VAL A 238 -4.69 18.64 25.33
C VAL A 238 -5.96 18.92 24.51
N SER A 239 -6.19 18.14 23.46
CA SER A 239 -7.35 18.27 22.59
C SER A 239 -8.67 17.90 23.31
N LEU A 240 -9.79 18.45 22.84
CA LEU A 240 -11.11 18.18 23.44
C LEU A 240 -11.46 16.68 23.35
N ILE A 241 -11.23 16.06 22.21
CA ILE A 241 -11.52 14.62 22.03
C ILE A 241 -10.72 13.77 23.01
N SER A 242 -9.46 14.12 23.31
CA SER A 242 -8.65 13.35 24.27
C SER A 242 -9.18 13.47 25.68
N ARG A 243 -9.68 14.64 26.07
CA ARG A 243 -10.30 14.84 27.39
C ARG A 243 -11.59 14.04 27.52
N ASP A 244 -12.51 14.19 26.57
CA ASP A 244 -13.79 13.49 26.58
C ASP A 244 -13.58 11.95 26.55
N LEU A 245 -12.61 11.48 25.78
CA LEU A 245 -12.24 10.06 25.75
C LEU A 245 -11.72 9.55 27.11
N LEU A 246 -10.88 10.34 27.79
CA LEU A 246 -10.37 9.97 29.11
C LEU A 246 -11.47 9.96 30.15
N ASP A 247 -12.39 10.93 30.10
CA ASP A 247 -13.55 10.96 30.97
C ASP A 247 -14.47 9.74 30.74
N ALA A 248 -14.70 9.35 29.47
CA ALA A 248 -15.47 8.16 29.13
C ALA A 248 -14.79 6.86 29.60
N LEU A 249 -13.47 6.74 29.43
CA LEU A 249 -12.69 5.59 29.93
C LEU A 249 -12.70 5.51 31.46
N LYS A 250 -12.64 6.67 32.14
CA LYS A 250 -12.76 6.75 33.59
C LYS A 250 -14.15 6.31 34.07
N GLU A 251 -15.22 6.79 33.42
CA GLU A 251 -16.58 6.42 33.76
C GLU A 251 -16.86 4.93 33.48
N GLY A 252 -16.39 4.39 32.33
CA GLY A 252 -16.64 3.00 31.96
C GLY A 252 -15.83 1.99 32.78
N LEU A 253 -14.53 2.25 32.99
CA LEU A 253 -13.60 1.29 33.59
C LEU A 253 -13.23 1.62 35.04
N GLY A 254 -13.63 2.78 35.56
CA GLY A 254 -13.27 3.21 36.92
C GLY A 254 -11.79 3.55 37.10
N HIS A 255 -11.05 3.82 36.01
CA HIS A 255 -9.62 4.06 36.03
C HIS A 255 -9.31 5.56 36.14
N GLU A 256 -8.35 5.92 37.00
CA GLU A 256 -7.88 7.30 37.15
C GLU A 256 -6.59 7.54 36.36
N PHE A 257 -6.59 8.56 35.51
CA PHE A 257 -5.44 8.92 34.68
C PHE A 257 -4.58 10.00 35.33
N THR A 258 -3.26 9.85 35.26
CA THR A 258 -2.31 10.90 35.65
C THR A 258 -2.18 11.95 34.55
N GLU A 259 -1.66 13.15 34.86
CA GLU A 259 -1.38 14.17 33.82
C GLU A 259 -0.45 13.66 32.72
N ALA A 260 0.54 12.85 33.07
CA ALA A 260 1.44 12.22 32.10
C ALA A 260 0.71 11.27 31.14
N GLU A 261 -0.28 10.52 31.63
CA GLU A 261 -1.15 9.66 30.81
C GLU A 261 -1.99 10.48 29.82
N VAL A 262 -2.58 11.57 30.30
CA VAL A 262 -3.39 12.49 29.48
C VAL A 262 -2.59 13.04 28.30
N VAL A 263 -1.38 13.55 28.58
CA VAL A 263 -0.51 14.10 27.54
C VAL A 263 -0.06 13.01 26.57
N CYS A 264 0.36 11.85 27.07
CA CYS A 264 0.82 10.74 26.25
C CYS A 264 -0.29 10.21 25.33
N LEU A 265 -1.53 10.13 25.82
CA LEU A 265 -2.68 9.70 25.03
C LEU A 265 -3.00 10.71 23.93
N ASP A 266 -2.98 12.02 24.24
CA ASP A 266 -3.22 13.08 23.26
C ASP A 266 -2.14 13.10 22.17
N GLU A 267 -0.86 12.98 22.56
CA GLU A 267 0.24 12.86 21.61
C GLU A 267 0.03 11.66 20.68
N ARG A 268 -0.37 10.51 21.23
CA ARG A 268 -0.64 9.29 20.47
C ARG A 268 -1.81 9.45 19.50
N LEU A 269 -2.92 10.02 19.95
CA LEU A 269 -4.09 10.25 19.11
C LEU A 269 -3.76 11.19 17.92
N ASN A 270 -2.93 12.19 18.15
CA ASN A 270 -2.51 13.14 17.12
C ASN A 270 -1.51 12.60 16.08
N GLU A 271 -1.03 11.36 16.23
CA GLU A 271 -0.13 10.71 15.27
C GLU A 271 -0.87 9.99 14.14
N PHE A 272 -2.15 9.64 14.33
CA PHE A 272 -2.93 8.91 13.33
C PHE A 272 -3.51 9.84 12.26
N ASN A 273 -3.62 9.32 11.02
CA ASN A 273 -4.19 10.04 9.89
C ASN A 273 -5.72 10.04 9.97
N LEU A 274 -6.34 11.20 9.74
CA LEU A 274 -7.80 11.31 9.66
C LEU A 274 -8.29 10.92 8.27
N ILE A 275 -9.40 10.18 8.23
CA ILE A 275 -10.17 9.93 7.02
C ILE A 275 -11.20 11.06 6.88
N GLY A 276 -11.19 11.78 5.77
CA GLY A 276 -12.12 12.89 5.53
C GLY A 276 -11.44 14.11 4.92
N SER A 277 -12.14 15.24 4.85
CA SER A 277 -11.56 16.49 4.37
C SER A 277 -10.59 17.06 5.40
N ALA A 278 -9.34 17.25 5.02
CA ALA A 278 -8.37 17.98 5.83
C ALA A 278 -8.89 19.40 6.08
N LYS A 279 -9.21 19.71 7.34
CA LYS A 279 -9.70 21.05 7.74
C LYS A 279 -8.56 22.03 8.07
N LYS A 280 -7.36 21.50 8.30
CA LYS A 280 -6.18 22.31 8.66
C LYS A 280 -5.27 22.48 7.45
N GLU A 281 -4.71 23.69 7.33
CA GLU A 281 -3.67 24.01 6.37
C GLU A 281 -2.31 23.88 7.05
N TYR A 282 -1.34 23.33 6.32
CA TYR A 282 0.03 23.14 6.77
C TYR A 282 0.99 23.84 5.80
N PRO A 283 1.09 25.19 5.82
CA PRO A 283 1.81 25.96 4.80
C PRO A 283 3.27 25.53 4.60
N ALA A 284 3.96 25.19 5.69
CA ALA A 284 5.36 24.75 5.61
C ALA A 284 5.50 23.39 4.89
N VAL A 285 4.55 22.47 5.12
CA VAL A 285 4.51 21.15 4.47
C VAL A 285 4.09 21.30 3.02
N GLU A 286 3.13 22.15 2.72
CA GLU A 286 2.71 22.44 1.34
C GLU A 286 3.84 23.03 0.52
N GLU A 287 4.62 23.95 1.10
CA GLU A 287 5.81 24.50 0.45
C GLU A 287 6.89 23.42 0.22
N MET A 288 7.07 22.51 1.16
CA MET A 288 7.96 21.37 0.99
C MET A 288 7.50 20.47 -0.16
N ILE A 289 6.18 20.20 -0.27
CA ILE A 289 5.63 19.39 -1.39
C ILE A 289 5.85 20.09 -2.73
N ARG A 290 5.67 21.42 -2.81
CA ARG A 290 5.96 22.18 -4.04
C ARG A 290 7.41 22.06 -4.44
N LYS A 291 8.33 22.22 -3.50
CA LYS A 291 9.78 22.01 -3.75
C LYS A 291 10.08 20.57 -4.20
N PHE A 292 9.41 19.58 -3.61
CA PHE A 292 9.54 18.20 -4.06
C PHE A 292 9.10 18.03 -5.51
N ILE A 293 7.96 18.61 -5.91
CA ILE A 293 7.46 18.57 -7.29
C ILE A 293 8.48 19.20 -8.25
N ASP A 294 9.07 20.34 -7.87
CA ASP A 294 10.09 21.03 -8.67
C ASP A 294 11.37 20.18 -8.81
N VAL A 295 11.85 19.59 -7.71
CA VAL A 295 13.01 18.69 -7.72
C VAL A 295 12.78 17.47 -8.60
N VAL A 296 11.59 16.84 -8.53
CA VAL A 296 11.26 15.72 -9.42
C VAL A 296 11.34 16.15 -10.88
N TYR A 297 10.79 17.30 -11.22
CA TYR A 297 10.85 17.80 -12.59
C TYR A 297 12.28 18.11 -13.04
N GLU A 298 13.06 18.77 -12.19
CA GLU A 298 14.45 19.13 -12.48
C GLU A 298 15.35 17.89 -12.67
N GLU A 299 15.14 16.85 -11.86
CA GLU A 299 15.98 15.66 -11.88
C GLU A 299 15.56 14.62 -12.90
N THR A 300 14.25 14.45 -13.14
CA THR A 300 13.72 13.36 -13.97
C THR A 300 12.95 13.80 -15.21
N GLY A 301 12.63 15.09 -15.35
CA GLY A 301 11.73 15.58 -16.39
C GLY A 301 10.25 15.23 -16.17
N LEU A 302 9.91 14.48 -15.13
CA LEU A 302 8.54 14.07 -14.82
C LEU A 302 7.75 15.23 -14.22
N ARG A 303 6.64 15.59 -14.86
CA ARG A 303 5.71 16.59 -14.30
C ARG A 303 4.70 15.89 -13.40
N LEU A 304 4.77 16.14 -12.10
CA LEU A 304 3.74 15.74 -11.16
C LEU A 304 2.59 16.75 -11.22
N ILE A 305 1.37 16.25 -11.42
CA ILE A 305 0.17 17.09 -11.45
C ILE A 305 -0.65 16.74 -10.23
N SER A 306 -0.96 17.74 -9.42
CA SER A 306 -1.72 17.56 -8.19
C SER A 306 -3.08 18.21 -8.26
N ASP A 307 -4.10 17.53 -7.81
CA ASP A 307 -5.38 18.08 -7.40
C ASP A 307 -5.20 18.74 -6.02
N TYR A 308 -5.92 19.83 -5.75
CA TYR A 308 -5.85 20.57 -4.50
C TYR A 308 -6.23 19.71 -3.29
N ASP A 309 -7.25 18.87 -3.42
CA ASP A 309 -7.68 17.99 -2.33
C ASP A 309 -6.65 16.89 -2.02
N TYR A 310 -5.98 16.38 -3.05
CA TYR A 310 -4.89 15.42 -2.89
C TYR A 310 -3.66 16.04 -2.23
N LEU A 311 -3.31 17.27 -2.61
CA LEU A 311 -2.24 18.02 -1.94
C LEU A 311 -2.51 18.21 -0.45
N LYS A 312 -3.73 18.57 -0.09
CA LYS A 312 -4.11 18.70 1.33
C LYS A 312 -3.98 17.40 2.10
N ARG A 313 -4.45 16.29 1.54
CA ARG A 313 -4.34 14.96 2.17
C ARG A 313 -2.88 14.53 2.33
N LEU A 314 -2.05 14.73 1.32
CA LEU A 314 -0.62 14.46 1.41
C LEU A 314 0.05 15.37 2.46
N SER A 315 -0.32 16.65 2.52
CA SER A 315 0.21 17.59 3.51
C SER A 315 -0.14 17.17 4.94
N GLU A 316 -1.36 16.74 5.18
CA GLU A 316 -1.78 16.21 6.48
C GLU A 316 -1.00 14.94 6.85
N HIS A 317 -0.86 14.01 5.91
CA HIS A 317 -0.11 12.77 6.11
C HIS A 317 1.36 13.06 6.47
N LEU A 318 2.04 13.91 5.70
CA LEU A 318 3.44 14.29 5.94
C LEU A 318 3.62 15.09 7.25
N HIS A 319 2.66 15.94 7.60
CA HIS A 319 2.69 16.65 8.90
C HIS A 319 2.64 15.65 10.07
N ARG A 320 1.74 14.67 10.03
CA ARG A 320 1.62 13.63 11.06
C ARG A 320 2.83 12.71 11.10
N MET A 321 3.36 12.35 9.92
CA MET A 321 4.62 11.62 9.82
C MET A 321 5.77 12.38 10.50
N SER A 322 5.92 13.68 10.23
CA SER A 322 6.94 14.49 10.90
C SER A 322 6.79 14.45 12.42
N ARG A 323 5.58 14.59 12.93
CA ARG A 323 5.33 14.48 14.38
C ARG A 323 5.70 13.12 14.95
N ARG A 324 5.39 12.02 14.23
CA ARG A 324 5.80 10.67 14.66
C ARG A 324 7.31 10.53 14.70
N LEU A 325 8.01 11.02 13.67
CA LEU A 325 9.47 10.99 13.61
C LEU A 325 10.10 11.84 14.73
N ASP A 326 9.58 13.03 14.99
CA ASP A 326 10.05 13.92 16.07
C ASP A 326 9.82 13.28 17.47
N ALA A 327 8.71 12.56 17.63
CA ALA A 327 8.41 11.81 18.84
C ALA A 327 9.19 10.48 18.94
N GLY A 328 9.94 10.13 17.90
CA GLY A 328 10.66 8.87 17.81
C GLY A 328 9.74 7.65 17.68
N ASN A 329 8.61 7.82 17.06
CA ASN A 329 7.57 6.83 16.87
C ASN A 329 7.47 6.48 15.40
N LEU A 330 7.66 5.22 15.04
CA LEU A 330 7.51 4.77 13.67
C LEU A 330 6.18 4.04 13.48
N LEU A 331 5.57 4.20 12.31
CA LEU A 331 4.41 3.38 11.97
C LEU A 331 4.80 1.91 11.94
N VAL A 332 4.06 1.13 12.70
CA VAL A 332 4.16 -0.32 12.68
C VAL A 332 3.03 -0.82 11.77
N SER A 333 3.35 -1.03 10.52
CA SER A 333 2.46 -1.73 9.59
C SER A 333 3.15 -2.99 9.07
N GLU A 334 2.36 -3.99 8.73
CA GLU A 334 2.91 -5.14 8.03
C GLU A 334 3.49 -4.69 6.68
N GLU A 335 4.67 -5.22 6.33
CA GLU A 335 5.31 -4.90 5.07
C GLU A 335 4.40 -5.26 3.91
N ARG A 336 3.85 -4.23 3.25
CA ARG A 336 2.97 -4.42 2.10
C ARG A 336 3.83 -4.64 0.84
N LYS A 337 4.36 -5.85 0.66
CA LYS A 337 5.14 -6.24 -0.53
C LYS A 337 4.45 -5.84 -1.85
N GLN A 338 3.11 -5.87 -1.87
CA GLN A 338 2.32 -5.45 -3.02
C GLN A 338 2.53 -3.98 -3.39
N ILE A 339 2.77 -3.07 -2.43
CA ILE A 339 3.00 -1.64 -2.70
C ILE A 339 4.30 -1.45 -3.48
N LYS A 340 5.37 -2.18 -3.15
CA LYS A 340 6.65 -2.14 -3.88
C LYS A 340 6.45 -2.55 -5.36
N ARG A 341 5.58 -3.54 -5.62
CA ARG A 341 5.26 -4.02 -6.97
C ARG A 341 4.30 -3.09 -7.72
N LEU A 342 3.33 -2.49 -7.03
CA LEU A 342 2.31 -1.62 -7.64
C LEU A 342 2.81 -0.19 -7.92
N TYR A 343 3.72 0.35 -7.08
CA TYR A 343 4.14 1.74 -7.14
C TYR A 343 5.67 1.94 -7.12
N PRO A 344 6.44 1.19 -7.93
CA PRO A 344 7.91 1.17 -7.85
C PRO A 344 8.53 2.53 -8.17
N VAL A 345 8.03 3.23 -9.20
CA VAL A 345 8.53 4.56 -9.58
C VAL A 345 8.19 5.60 -8.51
N ALA A 346 6.96 5.59 -8.00
CA ALA A 346 6.57 6.51 -6.93
C ALA A 346 7.42 6.30 -5.68
N LEU A 347 7.67 5.04 -5.31
CA LEU A 347 8.53 4.71 -4.19
C LEU A 347 9.99 5.15 -4.43
N HIS A 348 10.48 5.04 -5.66
CA HIS A 348 11.78 5.58 -6.06
C HIS A 348 11.85 7.10 -5.81
N LEU A 349 10.85 7.87 -6.26
CA LEU A 349 10.80 9.31 -6.07
C LEU A 349 10.69 9.70 -4.58
N VAL A 350 9.98 8.93 -3.77
CA VAL A 350 9.94 9.13 -2.32
C VAL A 350 11.31 8.90 -1.70
N LYS A 351 11.95 7.79 -2.02
CA LYS A 351 13.27 7.41 -1.45
C LYS A 351 14.40 8.36 -1.86
N THR A 352 14.29 9.00 -3.00
CA THR A 352 15.33 9.88 -3.54
C THR A 352 14.94 11.36 -3.41
N CYS A 353 13.97 11.83 -4.19
CA CYS A 353 13.64 13.26 -4.29
C CYS A 353 12.95 13.81 -3.03
N LEU A 354 11.98 13.09 -2.43
CA LEU A 354 11.30 13.59 -1.22
C LEU A 354 12.25 13.57 -0.02
N ARG A 355 13.05 12.53 0.13
CA ARG A 355 14.07 12.45 1.17
C ARG A 355 15.07 13.60 1.10
N LYS A 356 15.52 13.94 -0.11
CA LYS A 356 16.41 15.08 -0.37
C LYS A 356 15.76 16.42 -0.02
N THR A 357 14.50 16.61 -0.42
CA THR A 357 13.75 17.86 -0.20
C THR A 357 13.40 18.08 1.26
N ALA A 358 12.95 17.03 1.95
CA ALA A 358 12.52 17.11 3.33
C ALA A 358 13.68 17.04 4.34
N GLY A 359 14.88 16.64 3.92
CA GLY A 359 16.01 16.38 4.81
C GLY A 359 15.76 15.24 5.82
N MET A 360 14.71 14.45 5.59
CA MET A 360 14.24 13.41 6.51
C MET A 360 14.54 12.02 5.94
N LYS A 361 15.10 11.15 6.78
CA LYS A 361 15.10 9.71 6.52
C LYS A 361 13.83 9.14 7.14
N ALA A 362 12.80 8.96 6.34
CA ALA A 362 11.61 8.21 6.75
C ALA A 362 11.96 6.71 6.89
N ALA A 363 11.29 6.03 7.82
CA ALA A 363 11.35 4.57 7.84
C ALA A 363 10.63 4.02 6.59
N GLU A 364 11.01 2.83 6.14
CA GLU A 364 10.46 2.21 4.93
C GLU A 364 8.93 2.14 4.95
N ASN A 365 8.33 1.83 6.11
CA ASN A 365 6.88 1.78 6.25
C ASN A 365 6.19 3.13 5.99
N GLU A 366 6.81 4.24 6.37
CA GLU A 366 6.30 5.58 6.06
C GLU A 366 6.43 5.90 4.57
N GLU A 367 7.56 5.52 3.94
CA GLU A 367 7.79 5.69 2.51
C GLU A 367 6.77 4.92 1.67
N LEU A 368 6.44 3.68 2.09
CA LEU A 368 5.42 2.84 1.46
C LEU A 368 4.02 3.47 1.52
N GLN A 369 3.69 4.20 2.58
CA GLN A 369 2.39 4.88 2.68
C GLN A 369 2.31 6.15 1.83
N ILE A 370 3.44 6.81 1.57
CA ILE A 370 3.50 8.02 0.73
C ILE A 370 3.44 7.64 -0.76
N ALA A 371 4.03 6.51 -1.16
CA ALA A 371 4.14 6.11 -2.57
C ALA A 371 2.80 6.09 -3.34
N PRO A 372 1.65 5.63 -2.80
CA PRO A 372 0.36 5.72 -3.48
C PRO A 372 -0.08 7.16 -3.80
N PHE A 373 0.18 8.13 -2.89
CA PHE A 373 -0.11 9.55 -3.15
C PHE A 373 0.71 10.06 -4.34
N ILE A 374 2.02 9.78 -4.35
CA ILE A 374 2.91 10.19 -5.45
C ILE A 374 2.53 9.50 -6.75
N SER A 375 2.12 8.23 -6.70
CA SER A 375 1.66 7.50 -7.88
C SER A 375 0.43 8.15 -8.53
N THR A 376 -0.48 8.72 -7.74
CA THR A 376 -1.63 9.46 -8.25
C THR A 376 -1.19 10.67 -9.07
N PHE A 377 -0.18 11.42 -8.60
CA PHE A 377 0.38 12.55 -9.35
C PHE A 377 1.11 12.13 -10.64
N LEU A 378 1.66 10.92 -10.69
CA LEU A 378 2.27 10.35 -11.89
C LEU A 378 1.23 9.88 -12.92
N SER A 379 0.09 9.32 -12.45
CA SER A 379 -0.84 8.58 -13.30
C SER A 379 -1.78 9.48 -14.13
N GLU A 380 -1.99 10.73 -13.75
CA GLU A 380 -3.09 11.54 -14.27
C GLU A 380 -3.03 11.95 -15.75
N LYS A 381 -1.94 11.79 -16.48
CA LYS A 381 -1.91 12.19 -17.90
C LYS A 381 -1.00 11.37 -18.83
N ALA A 382 -0.50 10.23 -18.41
CA ALA A 382 0.20 9.33 -19.33
C ALA A 382 -0.84 8.63 -20.23
N ASP A 383 -0.57 8.60 -21.51
CA ASP A 383 -1.33 7.81 -22.49
C ASP A 383 -2.78 8.26 -22.78
N ARG A 384 -3.14 9.51 -22.47
CA ARG A 384 -4.46 10.05 -22.85
C ARG A 384 -4.60 10.10 -24.36
N ILE A 385 -5.84 9.90 -24.83
CA ILE A 385 -6.17 9.86 -26.26
C ILE A 385 -6.81 11.15 -26.73
N TYR A 386 -6.66 11.44 -28.02
CA TYR A 386 -7.40 12.50 -28.68
C TYR A 386 -8.72 11.95 -29.22
N ILE A 387 -9.79 12.75 -29.10
CA ILE A 387 -11.08 12.45 -29.68
C ILE A 387 -11.43 13.58 -30.65
N ASN A 388 -11.80 13.23 -31.85
CA ASN A 388 -12.30 14.15 -32.85
C ASN A 388 -13.79 13.86 -33.08
N ILE A 389 -14.64 14.86 -32.89
CA ILE A 389 -16.09 14.80 -33.20
C ILE A 389 -16.33 15.56 -34.48
N VAL A 390 -16.84 14.88 -35.50
CA VAL A 390 -17.19 15.47 -36.77
C VAL A 390 -18.71 15.56 -36.86
N SER A 391 -19.23 16.79 -36.86
CA SER A 391 -20.68 17.00 -36.78
C SER A 391 -21.07 18.36 -37.31
N ASP A 392 -22.18 18.43 -38.02
CA ASP A 392 -22.84 19.65 -38.48
C ASP A 392 -24.07 20.02 -37.62
N GLU A 393 -24.28 19.30 -36.52
CA GLU A 393 -25.31 19.57 -35.51
C GLU A 393 -25.10 20.91 -34.78
N PRO A 394 -26.15 21.47 -34.15
CA PRO A 394 -26.02 22.70 -33.37
C PRO A 394 -24.90 22.65 -32.34
N VAL A 395 -24.07 23.69 -32.32
CA VAL A 395 -22.87 23.79 -31.45
C VAL A 395 -23.19 23.53 -29.98
N SER A 396 -24.38 23.97 -29.51
CA SER A 396 -24.79 23.77 -28.10
C SER A 396 -24.93 22.30 -27.75
N LEU A 397 -25.41 21.46 -28.64
CA LEU A 397 -25.58 20.02 -28.45
C LEU A 397 -24.22 19.30 -28.43
N ILE A 398 -23.36 19.64 -29.39
CA ILE A 398 -22.02 19.08 -29.49
C ILE A 398 -21.20 19.43 -28.21
N TYR A 399 -21.33 20.67 -27.72
CA TYR A 399 -20.64 21.09 -26.48
C TYR A 399 -21.19 20.40 -25.23
N HIS A 400 -22.50 20.20 -25.14
CA HIS A 400 -23.11 19.44 -24.06
C HIS A 400 -22.60 17.98 -24.06
N PHE A 401 -22.59 17.33 -25.20
CA PHE A 401 -22.06 15.97 -25.35
C PHE A 401 -20.55 15.91 -25.01
N ARG A 402 -19.76 16.87 -25.47
CA ARG A 402 -18.35 17.01 -25.12
C ARG A 402 -18.15 17.11 -23.60
N MET A 403 -18.93 17.93 -22.89
CA MET A 403 -18.84 18.05 -21.44
C MET A 403 -19.18 16.73 -20.77
N ARG A 404 -20.23 16.06 -21.20
CA ARG A 404 -20.60 14.73 -20.70
C ARG A 404 -19.48 13.69 -20.89
N LEU A 405 -18.77 13.71 -22.01
CA LEU A 405 -17.60 12.84 -22.23
C LEU A 405 -16.47 13.17 -21.26
N TYR A 406 -16.20 14.44 -20.99
CA TYR A 406 -15.19 14.82 -20.00
C TYR A 406 -15.58 14.42 -18.57
N ASP A 407 -16.84 14.60 -18.20
CA ASP A 407 -17.34 14.24 -16.88
C ASP A 407 -17.22 12.73 -16.60
N LEU A 408 -17.55 11.91 -17.61
CA LEU A 408 -17.55 10.46 -17.45
C LEU A 408 -16.18 9.82 -17.72
N TYR A 409 -15.42 10.35 -18.71
CA TYR A 409 -14.22 9.67 -19.24
C TYR A 409 -12.99 10.55 -19.33
N GLY A 410 -12.98 11.70 -18.66
CA GLY A 410 -11.91 12.69 -18.72
C GLY A 410 -10.53 12.13 -18.34
N SER A 411 -10.48 11.07 -17.51
CA SER A 411 -9.23 10.38 -17.16
C SER A 411 -8.51 9.74 -18.35
N TYR A 412 -9.23 9.36 -19.40
CA TYR A 412 -8.69 8.76 -20.63
C TYR A 412 -8.43 9.76 -21.74
N ILE A 413 -8.98 10.99 -21.64
CA ILE A 413 -9.08 11.95 -22.75
C ILE A 413 -8.07 13.09 -22.56
N GLU A 414 -7.17 13.29 -23.53
CA GLU A 414 -6.28 14.45 -23.57
C GLU A 414 -7.03 15.69 -24.07
N LYS A 415 -7.71 15.56 -25.21
CA LYS A 415 -8.45 16.66 -25.81
C LYS A 415 -9.56 16.15 -26.73
N ILE A 416 -10.72 16.80 -26.66
CA ILE A 416 -11.80 16.62 -27.62
C ILE A 416 -11.79 17.82 -28.57
N ARG A 417 -11.63 17.54 -29.86
CA ARG A 417 -11.71 18.53 -30.96
C ARG A 417 -13.02 18.34 -31.73
N ILE A 418 -13.58 19.44 -32.16
CA ILE A 418 -14.84 19.45 -32.93
C ILE A 418 -14.57 20.01 -34.31
N TYR A 419 -15.03 19.31 -35.33
CA TYR A 419 -14.88 19.70 -36.72
C TYR A 419 -16.19 19.63 -37.45
N PRO A 420 -16.58 20.64 -38.24
CA PRO A 420 -17.66 20.50 -39.19
C PRO A 420 -17.23 19.60 -40.36
N THR A 421 -18.21 18.93 -40.99
CA THR A 421 -18.00 17.92 -42.04
C THR A 421 -17.15 18.42 -43.19
N TYR A 422 -17.36 19.68 -43.61
CA TYR A 422 -16.60 20.24 -44.73
C TYR A 422 -15.10 20.40 -44.45
N LEU A 423 -14.70 20.63 -43.19
CA LEU A 423 -13.28 20.68 -42.79
C LEU A 423 -12.66 19.29 -42.70
N TYR A 424 -13.40 18.32 -42.20
CA TYR A 424 -12.93 16.94 -42.11
C TYR A 424 -12.57 16.38 -43.48
N ARG A 425 -13.46 16.54 -44.48
CA ARG A 425 -13.22 16.08 -45.86
C ARG A 425 -12.02 16.74 -46.54
N LYS A 426 -11.66 17.98 -46.16
CA LYS A 426 -10.54 18.73 -46.76
C LYS A 426 -9.17 18.50 -46.14
N ARG A 427 -9.12 18.22 -44.83
CA ARG A 427 -7.85 18.27 -44.07
C ARG A 427 -7.45 17.01 -43.34
N PHE A 428 -8.38 16.13 -42.99
CA PHE A 428 -8.15 15.17 -41.93
C PHE A 428 -8.29 13.70 -42.30
N ALA A 429 -8.60 13.34 -43.53
CA ALA A 429 -8.73 11.94 -43.97
C ALA A 429 -7.46 11.09 -43.75
N ASP A 430 -6.27 11.73 -43.53
CA ASP A 430 -5.00 11.02 -43.44
C ASP A 430 -4.11 11.39 -42.22
N SER A 431 -4.51 12.35 -41.35
CA SER A 431 -3.52 13.02 -40.52
C SER A 431 -3.48 12.67 -39.02
N ASP A 432 -4.46 11.95 -38.45
CA ASP A 432 -4.54 11.75 -37.00
C ASP A 432 -4.82 10.28 -36.61
N LYS A 433 -3.90 9.38 -37.03
CA LYS A 433 -4.03 7.92 -36.82
C LYS A 433 -4.15 7.48 -35.36
N ASP A 434 -3.81 8.35 -34.41
CA ASP A 434 -3.88 8.04 -32.97
C ASP A 434 -5.12 8.60 -32.27
N ALA A 435 -6.01 9.32 -32.97
CA ALA A 435 -7.26 9.83 -32.43
C ALA A 435 -8.44 8.87 -32.65
N LEU A 436 -9.45 8.92 -31.78
CA LEU A 436 -10.77 8.36 -32.05
C LEU A 436 -11.63 9.37 -32.80
N PHE A 437 -12.38 8.89 -33.77
CA PHE A 437 -13.29 9.70 -34.55
C PHE A 437 -14.75 9.29 -34.31
N PHE A 438 -15.55 10.24 -33.84
CA PHE A 438 -16.99 10.11 -33.71
C PHE A 438 -17.70 11.07 -34.71
N THR A 439 -18.83 10.68 -35.25
CA THR A 439 -19.60 11.50 -36.17
C THR A 439 -21.11 11.35 -35.95
N THR A 440 -21.84 12.41 -36.21
CA THR A 440 -23.31 12.39 -36.32
C THR A 440 -23.79 12.17 -37.77
N GLU A 441 -22.84 12.05 -38.72
CA GLU A 441 -23.13 11.95 -40.14
C GLU A 441 -22.96 10.51 -40.62
N GLU A 442 -24.04 9.83 -40.94
CA GLU A 442 -24.03 8.43 -41.41
C GLU A 442 -23.15 8.23 -42.65
N GLU A 443 -23.14 9.20 -43.57
CA GLU A 443 -22.35 9.14 -44.80
C GLU A 443 -20.85 8.97 -44.53
N LEU A 444 -20.31 9.62 -43.47
CA LEU A 444 -18.91 9.53 -43.13
C LEU A 444 -18.48 8.14 -42.63
N VAL A 445 -19.40 7.40 -42.03
CA VAL A 445 -19.13 6.02 -41.57
C VAL A 445 -18.99 5.07 -42.76
N PHE A 446 -19.75 5.30 -43.84
CA PHE A 446 -19.65 4.51 -45.08
C PHE A 446 -18.38 4.85 -45.86
N GLU A 447 -17.92 6.10 -45.79
CA GLU A 447 -16.67 6.54 -46.43
C GLU A 447 -15.42 6.04 -45.68
N ASN A 448 -15.49 5.98 -44.34
CA ASN A 448 -14.34 5.60 -43.51
C ASN A 448 -14.77 4.72 -42.31
N ARG A 449 -14.36 3.45 -42.30
CA ARG A 449 -14.68 2.46 -41.25
C ARG A 449 -14.06 2.74 -39.88
N GLU A 450 -13.09 3.65 -39.79
CA GLU A 450 -12.46 4.05 -38.53
C GLU A 450 -13.26 5.14 -37.79
N VAL A 451 -14.31 5.66 -38.39
CA VAL A 451 -15.20 6.66 -37.81
C VAL A 451 -16.45 5.96 -37.25
N THR A 452 -16.81 6.30 -36.04
CA THR A 452 -17.96 5.71 -35.34
C THR A 452 -19.12 6.69 -35.31
N TYR A 453 -20.30 6.22 -35.74
CA TYR A 453 -21.54 6.98 -35.62
C TYR A 453 -21.97 7.13 -34.17
N ILE A 454 -22.42 8.32 -33.79
CA ILE A 454 -22.99 8.66 -32.49
C ILE A 454 -24.24 9.54 -32.66
N GLU A 455 -25.16 9.40 -31.73
CA GLU A 455 -26.30 10.31 -31.57
C GLU A 455 -26.07 11.19 -30.33
N LEU A 456 -26.32 12.50 -30.45
CA LEU A 456 -26.02 13.43 -29.34
C LEU A 456 -27.06 13.42 -28.21
N TYR A 457 -28.19 12.75 -28.43
CA TYR A 457 -29.37 12.76 -27.56
C TYR A 457 -29.55 11.46 -26.76
N GLU A 458 -28.71 10.44 -26.98
CA GLU A 458 -29.04 9.10 -26.53
C GLU A 458 -28.49 8.68 -25.18
N GLU A 459 -29.11 7.56 -24.75
CA GLU A 459 -29.14 6.89 -23.48
C GLU A 459 -27.81 6.20 -23.06
N ASP A 460 -27.77 5.68 -21.85
CA ASP A 460 -26.65 5.06 -21.17
C ASP A 460 -25.92 3.96 -21.97
N HIS A 461 -26.63 3.22 -22.84
CA HIS A 461 -26.05 2.15 -23.66
C HIS A 461 -25.02 2.66 -24.69
N GLN A 462 -25.28 3.80 -25.32
CA GLN A 462 -24.32 4.39 -26.27
C GLN A 462 -23.09 4.90 -25.55
N MET A 463 -23.24 5.44 -24.35
CA MET A 463 -22.10 5.88 -23.53
C MET A 463 -21.21 4.71 -23.13
N GLU A 464 -21.77 3.53 -22.87
CA GLU A 464 -21.01 2.31 -22.61
C GLU A 464 -20.22 1.84 -23.84
N MET A 465 -20.83 1.88 -25.02
CA MET A 465 -20.15 1.58 -26.28
C MET A 465 -18.99 2.56 -26.56
N ILE A 466 -19.18 3.84 -26.32
CA ILE A 466 -18.15 4.87 -26.44
C ILE A 466 -17.02 4.61 -25.45
N LEU A 467 -17.34 4.27 -24.18
CA LEU A 467 -16.34 3.92 -23.18
C LEU A 467 -15.48 2.73 -23.62
N ASN A 468 -16.09 1.70 -24.17
CA ASN A 468 -15.37 0.52 -24.65
C ASN A 468 -14.40 0.87 -25.77
N GLN A 469 -14.78 1.77 -26.69
CA GLN A 469 -13.89 2.26 -27.75
C GLN A 469 -12.76 3.13 -27.20
N ILE A 470 -13.06 4.04 -26.25
CA ILE A 470 -12.07 4.86 -25.57
C ILE A 470 -11.04 3.97 -24.87
N ARG A 471 -11.48 2.98 -24.08
CA ARG A 471 -10.60 2.02 -23.39
C ARG A 471 -9.77 1.19 -24.37
N ARG A 472 -10.36 0.73 -25.46
CA ARG A 472 -9.65 -0.01 -26.50
C ARG A 472 -8.53 0.83 -27.11
N LYS A 473 -8.84 2.07 -27.55
CA LYS A 473 -7.85 2.98 -28.14
C LYS A 473 -6.75 3.36 -27.14
N TRP A 474 -7.13 3.65 -25.91
CA TRP A 474 -6.18 3.92 -24.84
C TRP A 474 -5.21 2.73 -24.60
N ASN A 475 -5.73 1.50 -24.56
CA ASN A 475 -4.89 0.31 -24.47
C ASN A 475 -3.99 0.14 -25.70
N GLU A 476 -4.46 0.42 -26.91
CA GLU A 476 -3.66 0.38 -28.14
C GLU A 476 -2.48 1.36 -28.08
N VAL A 477 -2.73 2.61 -27.68
CA VAL A 477 -1.70 3.65 -27.55
C VAL A 477 -0.67 3.25 -26.48
N LYS A 478 -1.16 2.81 -25.32
CA LYS A 478 -0.32 2.33 -24.22
C LYS A 478 0.56 1.14 -24.65
N ASN A 479 -0.04 0.12 -25.30
CA ASN A 479 0.68 -1.07 -25.71
C ASN A 479 1.72 -0.77 -26.80
N LYS A 480 1.40 0.09 -27.77
CA LYS A 480 2.36 0.53 -28.80
C LYS A 480 3.64 1.12 -28.18
N ARG A 481 3.50 1.93 -27.11
CA ARG A 481 4.64 2.52 -26.40
C ARG A 481 5.43 1.46 -25.63
N ILE A 482 4.74 0.56 -24.91
CA ILE A 482 5.38 -0.56 -24.20
C ILE A 482 6.15 -1.44 -25.20
N ASP A 483 5.53 -1.80 -26.33
CA ASP A 483 6.17 -2.61 -27.39
C ASP A 483 7.41 -1.92 -27.98
N SER A 484 7.42 -0.59 -28.06
CA SER A 484 8.59 0.16 -28.53
C SER A 484 9.77 0.02 -27.56
N PHE A 485 9.51 0.06 -26.24
CA PHE A 485 10.52 -0.18 -25.21
C PHE A 485 10.93 -1.65 -25.15
N ASP A 486 9.98 -2.61 -25.25
CA ASP A 486 10.30 -4.05 -25.32
C ASP A 486 11.24 -4.35 -26.50
N LYS A 487 11.05 -3.69 -27.67
CA LYS A 487 11.96 -3.82 -28.82
C LYS A 487 13.32 -3.18 -28.58
N ARG A 488 13.33 -1.98 -27.95
CA ARG A 488 14.56 -1.24 -27.64
C ARG A 488 15.46 -2.00 -26.66
N PHE A 489 14.84 -2.68 -25.68
CA PHE A 489 15.54 -3.39 -24.61
C PHE A 489 15.49 -4.92 -24.74
N LYS A 490 15.25 -5.44 -25.96
CA LYS A 490 15.11 -6.87 -26.22
C LYS A 490 16.32 -7.70 -25.78
N ASP A 491 17.52 -7.16 -25.96
CA ASP A 491 18.80 -7.85 -25.72
C ASP A 491 19.52 -7.28 -24.48
N CYS A 492 18.76 -6.82 -23.47
CA CYS A 492 19.29 -6.17 -22.27
C CYS A 492 19.53 -7.14 -21.09
N VAL A 493 19.60 -8.45 -21.35
CA VAL A 493 19.90 -9.46 -20.33
C VAL A 493 21.37 -9.83 -20.39
N TYR A 494 22.05 -9.72 -19.25
CA TYR A 494 23.49 -9.94 -19.11
C TYR A 494 23.75 -10.92 -17.97
N GLU A 495 24.80 -11.75 -18.10
CA GLU A 495 25.33 -12.52 -16.99
C GLU A 495 26.36 -11.68 -16.22
N TYR A 496 26.27 -11.68 -14.90
CA TYR A 496 27.28 -11.05 -14.03
C TYR A 496 28.08 -12.13 -13.30
N ASP A 497 29.40 -12.12 -13.53
CA ASP A 497 30.38 -13.07 -12.99
C ASP A 497 31.48 -12.33 -12.18
N GLY A 498 31.11 -11.23 -11.53
CA GLY A 498 32.02 -10.46 -10.69
C GLY A 498 31.96 -10.90 -9.23
N ASP A 499 32.88 -10.37 -8.44
CA ASP A 499 33.06 -10.68 -7.01
C ASP A 499 32.38 -9.67 -6.06
N LYS A 500 31.48 -8.81 -6.58
CA LYS A 500 30.78 -7.81 -5.75
C LYS A 500 29.59 -8.42 -5.07
N ASP A 501 29.42 -8.09 -3.80
CA ASP A 501 28.43 -8.62 -2.87
C ASP A 501 27.27 -7.65 -2.59
N SER A 502 27.28 -6.44 -3.19
CA SER A 502 26.21 -5.46 -3.03
C SER A 502 25.67 -4.96 -4.36
N CYS A 503 24.36 -4.68 -4.40
CA CYS A 503 23.69 -4.14 -5.59
C CYS A 503 24.36 -2.85 -6.10
N PHE A 504 24.70 -1.92 -5.19
CA PHE A 504 25.35 -0.68 -5.57
C PHE A 504 26.72 -0.92 -6.22
N SER A 505 27.55 -1.78 -5.63
CA SER A 505 28.87 -2.12 -6.16
C SER A 505 28.78 -2.77 -7.54
N ILE A 506 27.82 -3.67 -7.75
CA ILE A 506 27.56 -4.30 -9.05
C ILE A 506 27.14 -3.24 -10.07
N LEU A 507 26.15 -2.39 -9.75
CA LEU A 507 25.68 -1.36 -10.67
C LEU A 507 26.70 -0.26 -10.92
N ALA A 508 27.54 0.08 -9.94
CA ALA A 508 28.67 1.00 -10.14
C ALA A 508 29.66 0.45 -11.18
N GLU A 509 29.92 -0.87 -11.14
CA GLU A 509 30.80 -1.54 -12.10
C GLU A 509 30.20 -1.64 -13.50
N VAL A 510 28.94 -2.13 -13.63
CA VAL A 510 28.33 -2.43 -14.94
C VAL A 510 27.63 -1.26 -15.59
N LYS A 511 27.18 -0.26 -14.83
CA LYS A 511 26.44 0.92 -15.33
C LYS A 511 27.12 2.25 -15.01
N GLY A 512 28.19 2.23 -14.21
CA GLY A 512 28.93 3.43 -13.82
C GLY A 512 28.13 4.33 -12.88
N ILE A 513 27.21 3.77 -12.08
CA ILE A 513 26.43 4.52 -11.08
C ILE A 513 27.40 5.14 -10.07
N ARG A 514 27.29 6.45 -9.84
CA ARG A 514 28.18 7.21 -8.97
C ARG A 514 27.47 7.83 -7.77
N GLU A 515 26.18 8.14 -7.93
CA GLU A 515 25.36 8.84 -6.95
C GLU A 515 24.34 7.87 -6.33
N GLU A 516 24.68 7.32 -5.15
CA GLU A 516 23.82 6.37 -4.44
C GLU A 516 22.48 7.00 -4.02
N ASP A 517 22.44 8.31 -3.78
CA ASP A 517 21.24 9.07 -3.44
C ASP A 517 20.24 9.21 -4.59
N LYS A 518 20.66 8.95 -5.82
CA LYS A 518 19.81 8.87 -7.03
C LYS A 518 19.37 7.46 -7.39
N LEU A 519 19.76 6.46 -6.61
CA LEU A 519 19.41 5.06 -6.78
C LEU A 519 18.50 4.60 -5.65
N SER A 520 17.43 3.91 -5.97
CA SER A 520 16.65 3.14 -5.01
C SER A 520 16.66 1.67 -5.35
N VAL A 521 16.75 0.83 -4.34
CA VAL A 521 16.70 -0.63 -4.47
C VAL A 521 15.58 -1.20 -3.62
N MET A 522 14.95 -2.26 -4.09
CA MET A 522 13.88 -2.96 -3.38
C MET A 522 13.82 -4.43 -3.77
N ALA A 523 13.74 -5.32 -2.80
CA ALA A 523 13.60 -6.75 -3.06
C ALA A 523 12.15 -7.07 -3.48
N LEU A 524 12.03 -7.84 -4.58
CA LEU A 524 10.80 -8.44 -5.07
C LEU A 524 11.09 -9.94 -5.29
N ASP A 525 10.82 -10.74 -4.28
CA ASP A 525 11.18 -12.17 -4.25
C ASP A 525 12.71 -12.37 -4.47
N GLN A 526 13.12 -13.15 -5.49
CA GLN A 526 14.54 -13.38 -5.86
C GLN A 526 15.09 -12.30 -6.80
N THR A 527 14.33 -11.26 -7.13
CA THR A 527 14.73 -10.17 -7.99
C THR A 527 14.95 -8.91 -7.18
N LEU A 528 16.09 -8.25 -7.34
CA LEU A 528 16.33 -6.92 -6.84
C LEU A 528 15.97 -5.90 -7.93
N LEU A 529 14.96 -5.11 -7.67
CA LEU A 529 14.58 -3.98 -8.52
C LEU A 529 15.43 -2.77 -8.13
N ALA A 530 16.17 -2.24 -9.10
CA ALA A 530 16.98 -1.03 -8.97
C ALA A 530 16.47 0.04 -9.93
N ILE A 531 16.09 1.21 -9.40
CA ILE A 531 15.63 2.35 -10.20
C ILE A 531 16.55 3.55 -9.91
N SER A 532 17.06 4.18 -10.96
CA SER A 532 17.89 5.41 -10.88
C SER A 532 17.34 6.52 -11.77
N HIS A 533 17.84 7.75 -11.59
CA HIS A 533 17.61 8.91 -12.46
C HIS A 533 18.93 9.67 -12.70
N GLU A 534 20.05 8.96 -12.74
CA GLU A 534 21.37 9.57 -12.89
C GLU A 534 21.69 9.98 -14.34
N ASN A 535 21.26 9.16 -15.31
CA ASN A 535 21.56 9.38 -16.72
C ASN A 535 20.49 10.20 -17.44
N THR A 536 20.87 10.88 -18.52
CA THR A 536 19.97 11.75 -19.30
C THR A 536 18.98 10.98 -20.18
N TYR A 537 19.20 9.70 -20.43
CA TYR A 537 18.33 8.84 -21.25
C TYR A 537 17.80 7.65 -20.46
N SER A 538 16.60 7.21 -20.84
CA SER A 538 15.98 6.04 -20.22
C SER A 538 16.68 4.75 -20.63
N ASP A 539 16.95 3.89 -19.64
CA ASP A 539 17.68 2.62 -19.83
C ASP A 539 17.05 1.49 -19.01
N HIS A 540 17.18 0.26 -19.50
CA HIS A 540 16.80 -0.97 -18.81
C HIS A 540 17.83 -2.06 -19.05
N ALA A 541 18.22 -2.75 -17.98
CA ALA A 541 19.10 -3.92 -18.06
C ALA A 541 18.73 -4.94 -16.96
N VAL A 542 18.92 -6.20 -17.28
CA VAL A 542 18.73 -7.31 -16.35
C VAL A 542 20.06 -8.05 -16.21
N TYR A 543 20.52 -8.20 -14.96
CA TYR A 543 21.74 -8.92 -14.64
C TYR A 543 21.38 -10.21 -13.91
N LEU A 544 21.73 -11.36 -14.49
CA LEU A 544 21.64 -12.67 -13.86
C LEU A 544 22.94 -12.92 -13.09
N LEU A 545 22.82 -13.09 -11.78
CA LEU A 545 23.97 -13.26 -10.89
C LEU A 545 24.39 -14.73 -10.87
N LYS A 546 25.63 -15.04 -11.21
CA LYS A 546 26.16 -16.39 -11.04
C LYS A 546 26.30 -16.76 -9.57
N GLU A 547 26.71 -15.81 -8.74
CA GLU A 547 26.70 -15.91 -7.30
C GLU A 547 25.61 -15.03 -6.73
N PRO A 548 24.53 -15.63 -6.13
CA PRO A 548 23.46 -14.87 -5.53
C PRO A 548 23.96 -14.01 -4.35
N ILE A 549 23.40 -12.81 -4.21
CA ILE A 549 23.72 -11.89 -3.11
C ILE A 549 22.57 -11.83 -2.10
N TYR A 550 22.89 -11.55 -0.83
CA TYR A 550 21.88 -11.27 0.17
C TYR A 550 21.53 -9.79 0.20
N PHE A 551 20.23 -9.49 0.14
CA PHE A 551 19.72 -8.14 0.34
C PHE A 551 18.52 -8.20 1.30
N GLU A 552 18.62 -7.50 2.44
CA GLU A 552 17.69 -7.64 3.57
C GLU A 552 17.58 -9.12 4.00
N ASP A 553 16.40 -9.72 3.90
CA ASP A 553 16.16 -11.13 4.26
C ASP A 553 15.96 -12.03 3.00
N ALA A 554 16.27 -11.53 1.80
CA ALA A 554 16.08 -12.22 0.52
C ALA A 554 17.39 -12.61 -0.15
N LEU A 555 17.41 -13.82 -0.72
CA LEU A 555 18.49 -14.27 -1.61
C LEU A 555 18.16 -13.80 -3.03
N ILE A 556 19.00 -12.94 -3.59
CA ILE A 556 18.81 -12.29 -4.88
C ILE A 556 19.63 -13.01 -5.95
N GLU A 557 18.96 -13.50 -6.97
CA GLU A 557 19.57 -14.15 -8.14
C GLU A 557 19.59 -13.25 -9.37
N LYS A 558 18.79 -12.16 -9.36
CA LYS A 558 18.63 -11.28 -10.51
C LYS A 558 18.51 -9.81 -10.07
N ILE A 559 19.19 -8.91 -10.78
CA ILE A 559 19.01 -7.45 -10.64
C ILE A 559 18.31 -6.93 -11.89
N SER A 560 17.15 -6.31 -11.73
CA SER A 560 16.45 -5.59 -12.80
C SER A 560 16.67 -4.09 -12.58
N TYR A 561 17.47 -3.49 -13.47
CA TYR A 561 17.87 -2.08 -13.39
C TYR A 561 17.11 -1.25 -14.40
N PHE A 562 16.60 -0.09 -13.94
CA PHE A 562 15.98 0.93 -14.78
C PHE A 562 16.59 2.30 -14.47
N ASN A 563 16.84 3.09 -15.51
CA ASN A 563 17.17 4.50 -15.36
C ASN A 563 16.10 5.37 -16.01
N ILE A 564 15.50 6.28 -15.23
CA ILE A 564 14.52 7.26 -15.73
C ILE A 564 15.31 8.46 -16.27
N GLY A 565 15.35 8.58 -17.61
CA GLY A 565 16.00 9.71 -18.27
C GLY A 565 15.14 10.96 -18.27
N ARG A 566 15.75 12.12 -18.59
CA ARG A 566 15.05 13.41 -18.74
C ARG A 566 14.49 13.62 -20.16
N ASP A 567 14.39 12.57 -20.94
CA ASP A 567 13.87 12.59 -22.31
C ASP A 567 12.33 12.75 -22.33
N ASP A 568 11.79 13.07 -23.49
CA ASP A 568 10.35 13.26 -23.69
C ASP A 568 9.52 11.98 -23.42
N ASP A 569 10.20 10.82 -23.37
CA ASP A 569 9.61 9.51 -23.12
C ASP A 569 9.61 9.08 -21.64
N ALA A 570 10.19 9.88 -20.74
CA ALA A 570 10.35 9.53 -19.32
C ALA A 570 9.04 9.01 -18.68
N ARG A 571 7.92 9.63 -18.99
CA ARG A 571 6.60 9.25 -18.47
C ARG A 571 6.11 7.92 -19.03
N SER A 572 6.24 7.70 -20.32
CA SER A 572 5.89 6.43 -20.97
C SER A 572 6.82 5.32 -20.48
N PHE A 573 8.06 5.66 -20.17
CA PHE A 573 9.01 4.73 -19.59
C PHE A 573 8.64 4.30 -18.17
N CYS A 574 8.05 5.18 -17.36
CA CYS A 574 7.47 4.79 -16.05
C CYS A 574 6.36 3.73 -16.21
N THR A 575 5.51 3.87 -17.24
CA THR A 575 4.48 2.86 -17.56
C THR A 575 5.13 1.53 -18.01
N TYR A 576 6.22 1.62 -18.78
CA TYR A 576 6.99 0.44 -19.19
C TYR A 576 7.62 -0.27 -17.98
N ILE A 577 8.24 0.44 -17.04
CA ILE A 577 8.79 -0.13 -15.80
C ILE A 577 7.72 -0.97 -15.08
N GLN A 578 6.52 -0.42 -14.91
CA GLN A 578 5.41 -1.13 -14.27
C GLN A 578 5.01 -2.40 -15.04
N SER A 579 4.98 -2.33 -16.39
CA SER A 579 4.67 -3.49 -17.23
C SER A 579 5.76 -4.56 -17.15
N ALA A 580 7.02 -4.18 -17.15
CA ALA A 580 8.16 -5.09 -17.08
C ALA A 580 8.19 -5.85 -15.72
N ILE A 581 7.91 -5.15 -14.62
CA ILE A 581 7.83 -5.76 -13.29
C ILE A 581 6.67 -6.77 -13.19
N ASN A 582 5.53 -6.49 -13.81
CA ASN A 582 4.38 -7.40 -13.79
C ASN A 582 4.57 -8.63 -14.69
N LYS A 583 5.52 -8.59 -15.64
CA LYS A 583 5.88 -9.73 -16.50
C LYS A 583 6.99 -10.60 -15.88
N ALA A 584 7.79 -10.04 -14.96
CA ALA A 584 8.91 -10.70 -14.29
C ALA A 584 8.50 -11.55 -13.10
#